data_e9bfa24162130a94f6302e3a6c72d846
#
_entry.id   e9bfa24162130a94f6302e3a6c72d846
#
_cell.length_a   1.000
_cell.length_b   1.000
_cell.length_c   1.000
_cell.angle_alpha   90.00
_cell.angle_beta   90.00
_cell.angle_gamma   90.00
#
_symmetry.space_group_name_H-M   'P 1'
#
loop_
_entity.id
_entity.type
_entity.pdbx_description
1 polymer ?
#
loop_
_entity_poly.entity_id
_entity_poly.type
_entity_poly.pdbx_seq_one_letter_code
_entity_poly.pdbx_strand_id
1 'polypeptide(L)'
;KSSFVSLVNSESLKGDVKSAINAKISNHQIPLLTNFSNAMSVLSAQYDKTIEQFQTTVSETAADAIIDTDYLQGILDDFSSIETSISTVDKATANIYNSISDIISLTNPDASTITTPLSEGKTILTDTKTNMESFNGWQRGDEHSELLLVQASAIRGLETAGESSFTSEEAKAFYNDTAFMDGVVEVVNAVSNSTPVKLLD
;
A
#
# COMPACT_ATOMS: atom_id res chain seq x y z
N LYS A 1 14.51 6.69 24.51
CA LYS A 1 14.84 8.12 24.28
C LYS A 1 15.12 8.84 25.60
N SER A 2 14.28 8.79 26.62
CA SER A 2 14.47 9.50 27.92
C SER A 2 15.80 9.19 28.61
N SER A 3 16.23 7.93 28.67
CA SER A 3 17.51 7.54 29.29
C SER A 3 18.73 8.15 28.59
N PHE A 4 18.69 8.27 27.25
CA PHE A 4 19.75 8.95 26.50
C PHE A 4 19.79 10.45 26.82
N VAL A 5 18.63 11.10 26.89
CA VAL A 5 18.55 12.51 27.27
C VAL A 5 19.09 12.73 28.70
N SER A 6 18.74 11.84 29.62
CA SER A 6 19.29 11.90 31.01
C SER A 6 20.82 11.74 31.04
N LEU A 7 21.38 10.87 30.18
CA LEU A 7 22.83 10.67 30.10
C LEU A 7 23.54 11.90 29.51
N VAL A 8 22.99 12.52 28.49
CA VAL A 8 23.50 13.77 27.90
C VAL A 8 23.53 14.90 28.97
N ASN A 9 22.50 15.00 29.77
CA ASN A 9 22.34 16.02 30.80
C ASN A 9 23.10 15.69 32.11
N SER A 10 23.70 14.50 32.23
CA SER A 10 24.48 14.10 33.42
C SER A 10 25.79 14.88 33.51
N GLU A 11 26.15 15.34 34.70
CA GLU A 11 27.41 16.00 34.98
C GLU A 11 28.53 15.03 35.42
N SER A 12 28.29 13.73 35.40
CA SER A 12 29.22 12.69 35.88
C SER A 12 30.48 12.57 35.01
N LEU A 13 30.43 12.98 33.75
CA LEU A 13 31.56 13.02 32.83
C LEU A 13 31.83 14.45 32.40
N LYS A 14 33.10 14.78 32.10
CA LYS A 14 33.55 16.11 31.69
C LYS A 14 34.59 16.01 30.56
N GLY A 15 34.83 17.13 29.87
CA GLY A 15 35.88 17.25 28.84
C GLY A 15 35.50 16.62 27.50
N ASP A 16 36.47 16.36 26.65
CA ASP A 16 36.32 15.94 25.25
C ASP A 16 35.53 14.62 25.10
N VAL A 17 35.76 13.67 26.01
CA VAL A 17 35.00 12.39 25.98
C VAL A 17 33.53 12.64 26.23
N LYS A 18 33.16 13.50 27.16
CA LYS A 18 31.75 13.88 27.38
C LYS A 18 31.15 14.53 26.16
N SER A 19 31.88 15.45 25.51
CA SER A 19 31.41 16.13 24.30
C SER A 19 31.17 15.14 23.17
N ALA A 20 32.07 14.19 22.93
CA ALA A 20 31.93 13.15 21.91
C ALA A 20 30.76 12.20 22.21
N ILE A 21 30.56 11.78 23.46
CA ILE A 21 29.43 10.96 23.87
C ILE A 21 28.10 11.70 23.64
N ASN A 22 28.04 12.97 24.03
CA ASN A 22 26.84 13.78 23.84
C ASN A 22 26.51 13.93 22.34
N ALA A 23 27.50 14.25 21.52
CA ALA A 23 27.35 14.36 20.08
C ALA A 23 26.86 13.03 19.47
N LYS A 24 27.48 11.89 19.81
CA LYS A 24 27.05 10.55 19.39
C LYS A 24 25.59 10.28 19.74
N ILE A 25 25.19 10.60 20.95
CA ILE A 25 23.82 10.37 21.43
C ILE A 25 22.84 11.28 20.68
N SER A 26 23.11 12.58 20.62
CA SER A 26 22.19 13.57 20.08
C SER A 26 22.07 13.50 18.56
N ASN A 27 23.17 13.31 17.84
CA ASN A 27 23.20 13.37 16.39
C ASN A 27 22.99 12.00 15.72
N HIS A 28 23.14 10.89 16.47
CA HIS A 28 23.03 9.54 15.90
C HIS A 28 22.06 8.63 16.67
N GLN A 29 22.26 8.40 17.97
CA GLN A 29 21.47 7.37 18.68
C GLN A 29 20.00 7.78 18.90
N ILE A 30 19.73 9.02 19.26
CA ILE A 30 18.36 9.54 19.37
C ILE A 30 17.69 9.59 18.01
N PRO A 31 18.31 10.12 16.94
CA PRO A 31 17.76 10.05 15.58
C PRO A 31 17.51 8.62 15.10
N LEU A 32 18.37 7.64 15.36
CA LEU A 32 18.13 6.23 15.02
C LEU A 32 16.85 5.69 15.64
N LEU A 33 16.62 5.93 16.93
CA LEU A 33 15.41 5.49 17.62
C LEU A 33 14.17 6.20 17.08
N THR A 34 14.30 7.49 16.79
CA THR A 34 13.21 8.29 16.22
C THR A 34 12.87 7.80 14.80
N ASN A 35 13.90 7.62 13.96
CA ASN A 35 13.72 7.11 12.59
C ASN A 35 13.08 5.73 12.55
N PHE A 36 13.52 4.82 13.41
CA PHE A 36 12.91 3.49 13.51
C PHE A 36 11.42 3.56 13.88
N SER A 37 11.09 4.37 14.89
CA SER A 37 9.69 4.57 15.29
C SER A 37 8.84 5.18 14.17
N ASN A 38 9.40 6.16 13.47
CA ASN A 38 8.73 6.79 12.34
C ASN A 38 8.55 5.82 11.16
N ALA A 39 9.57 4.99 10.87
CA ALA A 39 9.45 3.94 9.85
C ALA A 39 8.30 2.96 10.15
N MET A 40 8.13 2.57 11.42
CA MET A 40 7.00 1.71 11.83
C MET A 40 5.65 2.43 11.67
N SER A 41 5.58 3.71 12.02
CA SER A 41 4.35 4.51 11.83
C SER A 41 3.99 4.68 10.36
N VAL A 42 4.98 4.94 9.51
CA VAL A 42 4.82 5.05 8.06
C VAL A 42 4.34 3.71 7.47
N LEU A 43 4.93 2.59 7.90
CA LEU A 43 4.51 1.27 7.44
C LEU A 43 3.04 0.99 7.80
N SER A 44 2.64 1.30 9.03
CA SER A 44 1.24 1.17 9.46
C SER A 44 0.30 2.00 8.60
N ALA A 45 0.62 3.28 8.38
CA ALA A 45 -0.21 4.15 7.55
C ALA A 45 -0.25 3.72 6.08
N GLN A 46 0.84 3.20 5.54
CA GLN A 46 0.87 2.64 4.19
C GLN A 46 0.00 1.38 4.09
N TYR A 47 -0.09 0.59 5.15
CA TYR A 47 -0.99 -0.55 5.21
C TYR A 47 -2.45 -0.11 5.20
N ASP A 48 -2.81 0.85 6.05
CA ASP A 48 -4.17 1.41 6.11
C ASP A 48 -4.57 2.02 4.76
N LYS A 49 -3.66 2.76 4.12
CA LYS A 49 -3.86 3.33 2.78
C LYS A 49 -4.04 2.25 1.70
N THR A 50 -3.37 1.10 1.84
CA THR A 50 -3.55 -0.03 0.92
C THR A 50 -4.97 -0.60 1.03
N ILE A 51 -5.49 -0.74 2.26
CA ILE A 51 -6.86 -1.20 2.49
C ILE A 51 -7.86 -0.18 1.92
N GLU A 52 -7.67 1.11 2.20
CA GLU A 52 -8.52 2.18 1.67
C GLU A 52 -8.52 2.19 0.12
N GLN A 53 -7.35 2.03 -0.49
CA GLN A 53 -7.22 1.94 -1.95
C GLN A 53 -7.95 0.72 -2.52
N PHE A 54 -7.86 -0.43 -1.87
CA PHE A 54 -8.63 -1.61 -2.23
C PHE A 54 -10.14 -1.33 -2.17
N GLN A 55 -10.62 -0.86 -1.03
CA GLN A 55 -12.04 -0.57 -0.82
C GLN A 55 -12.59 0.46 -1.82
N THR A 56 -11.79 1.48 -2.13
CA THR A 56 -12.18 2.53 -3.08
C THR A 56 -12.19 2.02 -4.53
N THR A 57 -11.17 1.25 -4.91
CA THR A 57 -11.02 0.78 -6.30
C THR A 57 -11.95 -0.38 -6.62
N VAL A 58 -12.05 -1.35 -5.70
CA VAL A 58 -12.82 -2.59 -5.92
C VAL A 58 -14.27 -2.45 -5.46
N SER A 59 -14.55 -1.43 -4.64
CA SER A 59 -15.87 -1.18 -4.02
C SER A 59 -16.32 -2.31 -3.09
N GLU A 60 -15.37 -3.03 -2.48
CA GLU A 60 -15.61 -4.08 -1.49
C GLU A 60 -15.10 -3.63 -0.13
N THR A 61 -15.95 -3.69 0.89
CA THR A 61 -15.66 -3.19 2.25
C THR A 61 -15.64 -4.29 3.31
N ALA A 62 -16.02 -5.53 2.97
CA ALA A 62 -15.98 -6.64 3.90
C ALA A 62 -14.53 -7.00 4.25
N ALA A 63 -14.25 -7.15 5.55
CA ALA A 63 -12.88 -7.39 6.03
C ALA A 63 -12.35 -8.79 5.69
N ASP A 64 -13.24 -9.71 5.35
CA ASP A 64 -12.98 -11.10 5.01
C ASP A 64 -13.30 -11.44 3.53
N ALA A 65 -13.46 -10.41 2.69
CA ALA A 65 -13.73 -10.60 1.28
C ALA A 65 -12.58 -11.33 0.57
N ILE A 66 -12.94 -12.33 -0.21
CA ILE A 66 -12.02 -13.05 -1.10
C ILE A 66 -12.54 -12.90 -2.51
N ILE A 67 -11.76 -12.26 -3.38
CA ILE A 67 -12.09 -12.08 -4.79
C ILE A 67 -11.15 -12.95 -5.62
N ASP A 68 -11.70 -14.03 -6.17
CA ASP A 68 -11.01 -14.93 -7.09
C ASP A 68 -11.37 -14.57 -8.53
N THR A 69 -10.43 -13.95 -9.23
CA THR A 69 -10.65 -13.47 -10.61
C THR A 69 -10.81 -14.60 -11.63
N ASP A 70 -10.24 -15.77 -11.37
CA ASP A 70 -10.40 -16.94 -12.23
C ASP A 70 -11.79 -17.55 -12.08
N TYR A 71 -12.30 -17.58 -10.83
CA TYR A 71 -13.67 -17.97 -10.57
C TYR A 71 -14.69 -17.02 -11.23
N LEU A 72 -14.44 -15.70 -11.16
CA LEU A 72 -15.28 -14.71 -11.84
C LEU A 72 -15.25 -14.90 -13.38
N GLN A 73 -14.10 -15.28 -13.93
CA GLN A 73 -14.00 -15.59 -15.36
C GLN A 73 -14.85 -16.80 -15.73
N GLY A 74 -14.82 -17.86 -14.93
CA GLY A 74 -15.66 -19.05 -15.14
C GLY A 74 -17.15 -18.69 -15.19
N ILE A 75 -17.64 -17.85 -14.28
CA ILE A 75 -19.03 -17.36 -14.30
C ILE A 75 -19.33 -16.56 -15.57
N LEU A 76 -18.41 -15.70 -16.02
CA LEU A 76 -18.58 -14.93 -17.27
C LEU A 76 -18.71 -15.85 -18.50
N ASP A 77 -17.94 -16.93 -18.54
CA ASP A 77 -18.00 -17.93 -19.60
C ASP A 77 -19.33 -18.69 -19.59
N ASP A 78 -19.83 -19.05 -18.39
CA ASP A 78 -21.14 -19.66 -18.22
C ASP A 78 -22.25 -18.71 -18.66
N PHE A 79 -22.20 -17.42 -18.33
CA PHE A 79 -23.18 -16.43 -18.79
C PHE A 79 -23.19 -16.31 -20.31
N SER A 80 -22.04 -16.34 -20.95
CA SER A 80 -21.92 -16.31 -22.41
C SER A 80 -22.56 -17.55 -23.08
N SER A 81 -22.43 -18.71 -22.41
CA SER A 81 -23.08 -19.96 -22.87
C SER A 81 -24.59 -19.89 -22.74
N ILE A 82 -25.12 -19.30 -21.67
CA ILE A 82 -26.56 -19.05 -21.47
C ILE A 82 -27.09 -18.09 -22.53
N GLU A 83 -26.41 -16.97 -22.79
CA GLU A 83 -26.78 -16.01 -23.85
C GLU A 83 -26.91 -16.70 -25.24
N THR A 84 -25.93 -17.55 -25.55
CA THR A 84 -25.92 -18.32 -26.80
C THR A 84 -27.12 -19.26 -26.89
N SER A 85 -27.46 -19.93 -25.79
CA SER A 85 -28.58 -20.85 -25.70
C SER A 85 -29.91 -20.12 -25.86
N ILE A 86 -30.09 -18.97 -25.21
CA ILE A 86 -31.28 -18.12 -25.35
C ILE A 86 -31.45 -17.66 -26.80
N SER A 87 -30.38 -17.15 -27.42
CA SER A 87 -30.40 -16.71 -28.83
C SER A 87 -30.79 -17.85 -29.79
N THR A 88 -30.32 -19.06 -29.50
CA THR A 88 -30.63 -20.24 -30.30
C THR A 88 -32.12 -20.62 -30.22
N VAL A 89 -32.66 -20.61 -28.98
CA VAL A 89 -34.11 -20.89 -28.77
C VAL A 89 -34.96 -19.80 -29.38
N ASP A 90 -34.62 -18.55 -29.24
CA ASP A 90 -35.35 -17.41 -29.79
C ASP A 90 -35.44 -17.50 -31.34
N LYS A 91 -34.28 -17.77 -31.98
CA LYS A 91 -34.27 -17.98 -33.46
C LYS A 91 -35.08 -19.18 -33.89
N ALA A 92 -35.03 -20.30 -33.18
CA ALA A 92 -35.81 -21.47 -33.48
C ALA A 92 -37.32 -21.19 -33.34
N THR A 93 -37.73 -20.47 -32.30
CA THR A 93 -39.11 -20.04 -32.08
C THR A 93 -39.59 -19.11 -33.20
N ALA A 94 -38.80 -18.12 -33.57
CA ALA A 94 -39.09 -17.21 -34.68
C ALA A 94 -39.31 -17.98 -35.99
N ASN A 95 -38.45 -18.95 -36.30
CA ASN A 95 -38.58 -19.77 -37.50
C ASN A 95 -39.89 -20.58 -37.53
N ILE A 96 -40.28 -21.17 -36.37
CA ILE A 96 -41.56 -21.89 -36.24
C ILE A 96 -42.72 -20.93 -36.47
N TYR A 97 -42.75 -19.78 -35.81
CA TYR A 97 -43.82 -18.80 -35.94
C TYR A 97 -43.93 -18.26 -37.36
N ASN A 98 -42.80 -18.01 -38.03
CA ASN A 98 -42.76 -17.60 -39.41
C ASN A 98 -43.33 -18.71 -40.38
N SER A 99 -43.09 -19.98 -40.08
CA SER A 99 -43.56 -21.10 -40.90
C SER A 99 -45.07 -21.31 -40.89
N ILE A 100 -45.76 -20.75 -39.88
CA ILE A 100 -47.23 -20.85 -39.74
C ILE A 100 -47.92 -19.48 -39.80
N SER A 101 -47.23 -18.47 -40.28
CA SER A 101 -47.70 -17.06 -40.28
C SER A 101 -48.90 -16.85 -41.27
N ASP A 102 -49.09 -17.73 -42.24
CA ASP A 102 -50.22 -17.76 -43.12
C ASP A 102 -51.48 -18.28 -42.44
N ILE A 103 -51.36 -19.02 -41.35
CA ILE A 103 -52.46 -19.60 -40.59
C ILE A 103 -52.77 -18.71 -39.37
N ILE A 104 -51.72 -18.32 -38.62
CA ILE A 104 -51.85 -17.51 -37.42
C ILE A 104 -50.61 -16.61 -37.24
N SER A 105 -50.85 -15.35 -36.92
CA SER A 105 -49.75 -14.42 -36.59
C SER A 105 -49.39 -14.53 -35.10
N LEU A 106 -48.16 -14.97 -34.81
CA LEU A 106 -47.63 -15.09 -33.46
C LEU A 106 -46.40 -14.19 -33.31
N THR A 107 -46.17 -13.65 -32.10
CA THR A 107 -45.00 -12.85 -31.72
C THR A 107 -44.15 -13.67 -30.81
N ASN A 108 -42.82 -13.62 -31.01
CA ASN A 108 -41.86 -14.26 -30.11
C ASN A 108 -42.08 -13.77 -28.67
N PRO A 109 -41.97 -14.67 -27.69
CA PRO A 109 -41.92 -14.26 -26.29
C PRO A 109 -40.78 -13.27 -26.04
N ASP A 110 -40.99 -12.27 -25.18
CA ASP A 110 -39.97 -11.33 -24.80
C ASP A 110 -38.95 -11.98 -23.85
N ALA A 111 -37.72 -12.14 -24.31
CA ALA A 111 -36.63 -12.70 -23.52
C ALA A 111 -35.93 -11.66 -22.63
N SER A 112 -36.34 -10.39 -22.65
CA SER A 112 -35.67 -9.29 -21.91
C SER A 112 -35.67 -9.51 -20.39
N THR A 113 -36.67 -10.19 -19.86
CA THR A 113 -36.74 -10.57 -18.43
C THR A 113 -35.60 -11.48 -17.98
N ILE A 114 -34.91 -12.15 -18.89
CA ILE A 114 -33.77 -13.03 -18.66
C ILE A 114 -32.47 -12.33 -19.10
N THR A 115 -32.48 -11.75 -20.30
CA THR A 115 -31.26 -11.21 -20.91
C THR A 115 -30.79 -9.92 -20.23
N THR A 116 -31.70 -9.09 -19.71
CA THR A 116 -31.33 -7.86 -19.03
C THR A 116 -30.58 -8.14 -17.70
N PRO A 117 -31.11 -8.94 -16.75
CA PRO A 117 -30.36 -9.27 -15.52
C PRO A 117 -29.04 -10.01 -15.80
N LEU A 118 -29.00 -10.83 -16.86
CA LEU A 118 -27.79 -11.53 -17.27
C LEU A 118 -26.70 -10.54 -17.73
N SER A 119 -27.09 -9.57 -18.55
CA SER A 119 -26.18 -8.50 -19.01
C SER A 119 -25.69 -7.61 -17.85
N GLU A 120 -26.57 -7.26 -16.93
CA GLU A 120 -26.22 -6.49 -15.73
C GLU A 120 -25.24 -7.27 -14.84
N GLY A 121 -25.50 -8.55 -14.59
CA GLY A 121 -24.60 -9.43 -13.85
C GLY A 121 -23.21 -9.55 -14.52
N LYS A 122 -23.20 -9.69 -15.85
CA LYS A 122 -21.95 -9.73 -16.63
C LYS A 122 -21.15 -8.43 -16.52
N THR A 123 -21.82 -7.29 -16.51
CA THR A 123 -21.18 -5.98 -16.27
C THR A 123 -20.54 -5.92 -14.90
N ILE A 124 -21.25 -6.30 -13.84
CA ILE A 124 -20.74 -6.31 -12.47
C ILE A 124 -19.46 -7.19 -12.36
N LEU A 125 -19.50 -8.40 -12.93
CA LEU A 125 -18.35 -9.31 -12.91
C LEU A 125 -17.14 -8.73 -13.67
N THR A 126 -17.38 -8.14 -14.83
CA THR A 126 -16.35 -7.52 -15.66
C THR A 126 -15.71 -6.32 -14.96
N ASP A 127 -16.54 -5.45 -14.36
CA ASP A 127 -16.08 -4.29 -13.63
C ASP A 127 -15.28 -4.69 -12.40
N THR A 128 -15.72 -5.71 -11.66
CA THR A 128 -14.99 -6.25 -10.52
C THR A 128 -13.59 -6.75 -10.92
N LYS A 129 -13.49 -7.50 -12.03
CA LYS A 129 -12.19 -7.95 -12.55
C LYS A 129 -11.30 -6.78 -12.95
N THR A 130 -11.82 -5.82 -13.69
CA THR A 130 -11.09 -4.61 -14.11
C THR A 130 -10.60 -3.80 -12.91
N ASN A 131 -11.44 -3.67 -11.89
CA ASN A 131 -11.11 -2.98 -10.65
C ASN A 131 -10.01 -3.71 -9.87
N MET A 132 -10.04 -5.05 -9.83
CA MET A 132 -8.96 -5.86 -9.25
C MET A 132 -7.64 -5.70 -10.02
N GLU A 133 -7.66 -5.67 -11.35
CA GLU A 133 -6.49 -5.41 -12.17
C GLU A 133 -5.92 -4.01 -11.89
N SER A 134 -6.79 -3.01 -11.77
CA SER A 134 -6.41 -1.63 -11.43
C SER A 134 -5.78 -1.55 -10.03
N PHE A 135 -6.34 -2.25 -9.05
CA PHE A 135 -5.76 -2.33 -7.71
C PHE A 135 -4.41 -3.06 -7.72
N ASN A 136 -4.28 -4.16 -8.45
CA ASN A 136 -3.02 -4.90 -8.56
C ASN A 136 -1.92 -4.08 -9.26
N GLY A 137 -2.29 -3.14 -10.13
CA GLY A 137 -1.37 -2.20 -10.76
C GLY A 137 -1.00 -1.01 -9.87
N TRP A 138 -1.72 -0.77 -8.77
CA TRP A 138 -1.42 0.31 -7.86
C TRP A 138 -0.16 0.02 -7.05
N GLN A 139 0.68 1.03 -6.87
CA GLN A 139 1.91 0.94 -6.12
C GLN A 139 1.87 1.84 -4.89
N ARG A 140 2.30 1.28 -3.78
CA ARG A 140 2.54 1.98 -2.53
C ARG A 140 3.78 2.86 -2.67
N GLY A 141 3.85 3.98 -1.96
CA GLY A 141 5.05 4.83 -1.92
C GLY A 141 6.24 4.14 -1.24
N ASP A 142 7.43 4.69 -1.46
CA ASP A 142 8.72 4.13 -1.04
C ASP A 142 9.21 4.69 0.31
N GLU A 143 8.44 5.56 0.97
CA GLU A 143 8.85 6.35 2.15
C GLU A 143 9.37 5.47 3.30
N HIS A 144 8.71 4.32 3.54
CA HIS A 144 9.17 3.35 4.54
C HIS A 144 10.56 2.79 4.19
N SER A 145 10.78 2.45 2.93
CA SER A 145 12.06 1.90 2.44
C SER A 145 13.18 2.95 2.52
N GLU A 146 12.87 4.20 2.21
CA GLU A 146 13.80 5.32 2.32
C GLU A 146 14.26 5.52 3.76
N LEU A 147 13.34 5.52 4.73
CA LEU A 147 13.68 5.60 6.16
C LEU A 147 14.61 4.47 6.61
N LEU A 148 14.38 3.23 6.15
CA LEU A 148 15.22 2.08 6.47
C LEU A 148 16.60 2.15 5.80
N LEU A 149 16.72 2.68 4.59
CA LEU A 149 18.01 2.88 3.92
C LEU A 149 18.87 3.93 4.64
N VAL A 150 18.28 5.04 5.05
CA VAL A 150 18.93 6.07 5.84
C VAL A 150 19.41 5.49 7.18
N GLN A 151 18.57 4.68 7.83
CA GLN A 151 18.93 4.00 9.08
C GLN A 151 20.10 3.03 8.90
N ALA A 152 20.07 2.20 7.87
CA ALA A 152 21.16 1.25 7.59
C ALA A 152 22.49 1.96 7.32
N SER A 153 22.46 3.11 6.65
CA SER A 153 23.65 3.93 6.42
C SER A 153 24.22 4.50 7.72
N ALA A 154 23.35 5.03 8.59
CA ALA A 154 23.77 5.57 9.89
C ALA A 154 24.36 4.50 10.82
N ILE A 155 23.79 3.29 10.83
CA ILE A 155 24.33 2.16 11.60
C ILE A 155 25.74 1.81 11.12
N ARG A 156 25.95 1.67 9.82
CA ARG A 156 27.30 1.40 9.26
C ARG A 156 28.30 2.49 9.63
N GLY A 157 27.89 3.75 9.57
CA GLY A 157 28.74 4.87 10.02
C GLY A 157 29.12 4.78 11.49
N LEU A 158 28.16 4.42 12.36
CA LEU A 158 28.40 4.22 13.79
C LEU A 158 29.33 3.03 14.09
N GLU A 159 29.22 1.94 13.34
CA GLU A 159 30.09 0.77 13.43
C GLU A 159 31.53 1.18 13.09
N THR A 160 31.75 1.85 11.95
CA THR A 160 33.07 2.32 11.52
C THR A 160 33.68 3.31 12.53
N ALA A 161 32.89 4.29 13.00
CA ALA A 161 33.39 5.24 14.03
C ALA A 161 33.65 4.57 15.38
N GLY A 162 32.96 3.47 15.69
CA GLY A 162 33.13 2.68 16.91
C GLY A 162 34.45 1.89 16.99
N GLU A 163 35.11 1.67 15.86
CA GLU A 163 36.44 1.04 15.81
C GLU A 163 37.59 1.97 16.30
N SER A 164 37.30 3.26 16.40
CA SER A 164 38.26 4.28 16.80
C SER A 164 38.00 4.79 18.23
N SER A 165 39.01 5.40 18.85
CA SER A 165 38.85 6.10 20.13
C SER A 165 37.82 7.22 19.98
N PHE A 166 36.98 7.44 21.00
CA PHE A 166 36.04 8.57 21.08
C PHE A 166 36.67 9.94 20.86
N THR A 167 37.96 10.06 21.14
CA THR A 167 38.72 11.31 21.04
C THR A 167 39.56 11.39 19.78
N SER A 168 39.53 10.38 18.87
CA SER A 168 40.17 10.49 17.57
C SER A 168 39.52 11.57 16.71
N GLU A 169 40.26 12.18 15.80
CA GLU A 169 39.72 13.24 14.94
C GLU A 169 38.62 12.71 13.99
N GLU A 170 38.75 11.47 13.52
CA GLU A 170 37.78 10.81 12.67
C GLU A 170 36.47 10.54 13.43
N ALA A 171 36.54 10.00 14.64
CA ALA A 171 35.38 9.75 15.48
C ALA A 171 34.70 11.05 15.91
N LYS A 172 35.45 12.08 16.26
CA LYS A 172 34.91 13.41 16.60
C LYS A 172 34.21 14.05 15.38
N ALA A 173 34.83 13.98 14.20
CA ALA A 173 34.22 14.50 12.97
C ALA A 173 32.89 13.81 12.68
N PHE A 174 32.87 12.47 12.75
CA PHE A 174 31.66 11.69 12.52
C PHE A 174 30.55 12.00 13.56
N TYR A 175 30.89 12.01 14.87
CA TYR A 175 29.87 12.25 15.90
C TYR A 175 29.30 13.68 15.89
N ASN A 176 30.06 14.65 15.38
CA ASN A 176 29.56 16.02 15.20
C ASN A 176 28.82 16.24 13.88
N ASP A 177 28.83 15.27 12.97
CA ASP A 177 28.08 15.36 11.73
C ASP A 177 26.57 15.23 12.01
N THR A 178 25.80 16.19 11.53
CA THR A 178 24.34 16.23 11.67
C THR A 178 23.59 15.72 10.45
N ALA A 179 24.29 15.31 9.38
CA ALA A 179 23.67 14.94 8.10
C ALA A 179 22.64 13.81 8.25
N PHE A 180 22.89 12.84 9.13
CA PHE A 180 21.90 11.79 9.42
C PHE A 180 20.65 12.35 10.11
N MET A 181 20.82 13.16 11.12
CA MET A 181 19.70 13.80 11.83
C MET A 181 18.88 14.67 10.88
N ASP A 182 19.57 15.48 10.07
CA ASP A 182 18.92 16.37 9.08
C ASP A 182 18.18 15.56 8.02
N GLY A 183 18.75 14.46 7.53
CA GLY A 183 18.11 13.55 6.59
C GLY A 183 16.86 12.86 7.17
N VAL A 184 16.88 12.46 8.45
CA VAL A 184 15.68 11.91 9.13
C VAL A 184 14.58 12.97 9.20
N VAL A 185 14.91 14.21 9.55
CA VAL A 185 13.95 15.33 9.62
C VAL A 185 13.36 15.63 8.24
N GLU A 186 14.17 15.62 7.20
CA GLU A 186 13.71 15.87 5.82
C GLU A 186 12.71 14.82 5.35
N VAL A 187 13.02 13.52 5.51
CA VAL A 187 12.11 12.44 5.12
C VAL A 187 10.84 12.47 5.96
N VAL A 188 10.94 12.71 7.26
CA VAL A 188 9.77 12.84 8.15
C VAL A 188 8.85 13.97 7.70
N ASN A 189 9.40 15.12 7.34
CA ASN A 189 8.63 16.25 6.84
C ASN A 189 7.96 15.95 5.49
N ALA A 190 8.66 15.26 4.58
CA ALA A 190 8.10 14.85 3.29
C ALA A 190 6.90 13.89 3.49
N VAL A 191 7.05 12.90 4.36
CA VAL A 191 5.98 11.94 4.69
C VAL A 191 4.80 12.63 5.37
N SER A 192 5.04 13.55 6.32
CA SER A 192 3.99 14.30 7.02
C SER A 192 3.12 15.13 6.07
N ASN A 193 3.68 15.57 4.96
CA ASN A 193 2.96 16.33 3.94
C ASN A 193 2.17 15.44 2.96
N SER A 194 2.53 14.15 2.84
CA SER A 194 1.94 13.21 1.88
C SER A 194 0.98 12.20 2.49
N THR A 195 1.10 11.92 3.80
CA THR A 195 0.34 10.89 4.50
C THR A 195 -0.08 11.41 5.88
N PRO A 196 -1.33 11.22 6.33
CA PRO A 196 -1.76 11.62 7.66
C PRO A 196 -1.22 10.66 8.74
N VAL A 197 0.09 10.68 8.93
CA VAL A 197 0.80 9.86 9.92
C VAL A 197 1.21 10.72 11.11
N LYS A 198 0.95 10.22 12.31
CA LYS A 198 1.46 10.84 13.54
C LYS A 198 2.90 10.37 13.77
N LEU A 199 3.87 11.15 13.32
CA LEU A 199 5.29 10.89 13.50
C LEU A 199 5.78 11.39 14.87
N LEU A 200 6.90 10.84 15.34
CA LEU A 200 7.57 11.30 16.55
C LEU A 200 8.55 12.43 16.23
N ASP A 201 8.44 13.52 16.97
CA ASP A 201 9.39 14.63 16.99
C ASP A 201 10.70 14.27 17.74
#